data_412b31a38fd030ee78126fd66a9f9081
#
_entry.id   412b31a38fd030ee78126fd66a9f9081
#
_cell.length_a   1.000
_cell.length_b   1.000
_cell.length_c   1.000
_cell.angle_alpha   90.00
_cell.angle_beta   90.00
_cell.angle_gamma   90.00
#
_symmetry.space_group_name_H-M   'P 1'
#
loop_
_entity.id
_entity.type
_entity.pdbx_description
1 polymer ?
#
loop_
_entity_poly.entity_id
_entity_poly.type
_entity_poly.pdbx_seq_one_letter_code
_entity_poly.pdbx_strand_id
1 'polypeptide(L)'
;MKRKAHVVWRGDGENGSGELTTGSGAIQKLPYDFKMRFKNDDGKLGTNPEELIAAAHAGCFNMKLSFVLNENGFSPESLETESVLTFVDGVVES
;
A
#
# COMPACT_ATOMS: atom_id res chain seq x y z
N MET A 1 12.99 -14.91 -8.32
CA MET A 1 11.85 -14.14 -8.84
C MET A 1 12.01 -12.68 -8.43
N LYS A 2 11.84 -11.76 -9.37
CA LYS A 2 11.96 -10.32 -9.10
C LYS A 2 10.67 -9.60 -9.44
N ARG A 3 10.34 -8.60 -8.64
CA ARG A 3 9.22 -7.70 -8.91
C ARG A 3 9.74 -6.27 -8.81
N LYS A 4 9.20 -5.37 -9.62
CA LYS A 4 9.69 -3.99 -9.68
C LYS A 4 8.56 -3.00 -9.62
N ALA A 5 8.89 -1.85 -9.06
CA ALA A 5 8.06 -0.65 -9.17
C ALA A 5 8.98 0.50 -9.58
N HIS A 6 8.43 1.46 -10.27
CA HIS A 6 9.14 2.64 -10.74
C HIS A 6 8.39 3.88 -10.27
N VAL A 7 9.12 4.83 -9.71
CA VAL A 7 8.55 6.06 -9.18
C VAL A 7 9.27 7.23 -9.79
N VAL A 8 8.49 8.21 -10.25
CA VAL A 8 9.03 9.49 -10.74
C VAL A 8 8.52 10.58 -9.82
N TRP A 9 9.40 11.43 -9.33
CA TRP A 9 9.05 12.61 -8.55
C TRP A 9 9.53 13.86 -9.29
N ARG A 10 8.66 14.86 -9.38
CA ARG A 10 8.99 16.14 -10.04
C ARG A 10 8.70 17.27 -9.08
N GLY A 11 9.69 18.16 -8.93
CA GLY A 11 9.59 19.33 -8.09
C GLY A 11 10.14 19.12 -6.69
N ASP A 12 9.88 20.09 -5.79
CA ASP A 12 10.35 19.98 -4.40
C ASP A 12 9.42 19.09 -3.57
N GLY A 13 9.76 18.90 -2.28
CA GLY A 13 9.03 17.99 -1.43
C GLY A 13 7.58 18.39 -1.17
N GLU A 14 7.33 19.67 -0.93
CA GLU A 14 6.00 20.15 -0.57
C GLU A 14 5.10 20.46 -1.77
N ASN A 15 5.69 20.94 -2.85
CA ASN A 15 4.94 21.44 -4.01
C ASN A 15 5.05 20.54 -5.24
N GLY A 16 5.90 19.53 -5.19
CA GLY A 16 6.06 18.59 -6.28
C GLY A 16 4.99 17.52 -6.29
N SER A 17 5.13 16.60 -7.22
CA SER A 17 4.21 15.48 -7.36
C SER A 17 4.95 14.25 -7.87
N GLY A 18 4.40 13.09 -7.56
CA GLY A 18 4.96 11.83 -7.98
C GLY A 18 3.97 10.92 -8.68
N GLU A 19 4.51 9.93 -9.35
CA GLU A 19 3.73 8.89 -10.03
C GLU A 19 4.38 7.54 -9.76
N LEU A 20 3.57 6.56 -9.39
CA LEU A 20 4.00 5.19 -9.09
C LEU A 20 3.52 4.28 -10.21
N THR A 21 4.41 3.42 -10.70
CA THR A 21 4.05 2.42 -11.71
C THR A 21 4.64 1.07 -11.30
N THR A 22 3.84 0.02 -11.36
CA THR A 22 4.33 -1.33 -11.08
C THR A 22 4.69 -2.04 -12.37
N GLY A 23 5.63 -2.99 -12.28
CA GLY A 23 6.09 -3.73 -13.43
C GLY A 23 5.00 -4.54 -14.13
N SER A 24 3.98 -4.96 -13.40
CA SER A 24 2.84 -5.70 -13.97
C SER A 24 1.88 -4.81 -14.74
N GLY A 25 1.94 -3.49 -14.51
CA GLY A 25 0.95 -2.57 -15.06
C GLY A 25 -0.33 -2.49 -14.25
N ALA A 26 -0.44 -3.21 -13.13
CA ALA A 26 -1.62 -3.15 -12.27
C ALA A 26 -1.82 -1.75 -11.69
N ILE A 27 -0.72 -1.06 -11.44
CA ILE A 27 -0.71 0.35 -11.07
C ILE A 27 0.07 1.09 -12.14
N GLN A 28 -0.56 2.10 -12.77
CA GLN A 28 0.06 2.87 -13.83
C GLN A 28 -0.07 4.36 -13.53
N LYS A 29 1.07 5.02 -13.33
CA LYS A 29 1.15 6.47 -13.08
C LYS A 29 0.20 6.93 -11.98
N LEU A 30 0.12 6.15 -10.91
CA LEU A 30 -0.73 6.49 -9.77
C LEU A 30 -0.14 7.72 -9.08
N PRO A 31 -0.90 8.83 -9.00
CA PRO A 31 -0.35 10.06 -8.44
C PRO A 31 -0.28 10.02 -6.93
N TYR A 32 0.73 10.70 -6.39
CA TYR A 32 0.80 10.99 -4.96
C TYR A 32 1.59 12.28 -4.75
N ASP A 33 1.35 12.95 -3.63
CA ASP A 33 2.04 14.18 -3.30
C ASP A 33 2.09 14.40 -1.79
N PHE A 34 2.66 15.52 -1.37
CA PHE A 34 2.79 15.86 0.04
C PHE A 34 1.44 15.94 0.75
N LYS A 35 0.45 16.55 0.12
CA LYS A 35 -0.87 16.72 0.74
C LYS A 35 -1.56 15.38 0.91
N MET A 36 -1.49 14.50 -0.07
CA MET A 36 -2.07 13.16 0.00
C MET A 36 -1.46 12.34 1.13
N ARG A 37 -0.19 12.57 1.43
CA ARG A 37 0.52 11.84 2.47
C ARG A 37 0.34 12.45 3.86
N PHE A 38 0.49 13.77 3.99
CA PHE A 38 0.61 14.44 5.28
C PHE A 38 -0.58 15.34 5.64
N LYS A 39 -1.42 15.71 4.68
CA LYS A 39 -2.56 16.60 4.89
C LYS A 39 -3.87 15.98 4.43
N ASN A 40 -4.06 14.72 4.74
CA ASN A 40 -5.15 13.90 4.27
C ASN A 40 -5.77 13.17 5.47
N ASP A 41 -6.36 13.95 6.37
CA ASP A 41 -6.83 13.45 7.67
C ASP A 41 -7.90 12.36 7.56
N ASP A 42 -8.79 12.46 6.57
CA ASP A 42 -9.82 11.44 6.36
C ASP A 42 -9.38 10.30 5.43
N GLY A 43 -8.17 10.39 4.89
CA GLY A 43 -7.62 9.36 4.02
C GLY A 43 -8.22 9.26 2.64
N LYS A 44 -9.01 10.26 2.21
CA LYS A 44 -9.77 10.18 0.94
C LYS A 44 -9.24 11.06 -0.18
N LEU A 45 -8.22 11.86 0.09
CA LEU A 45 -7.64 12.73 -0.93
C LEU A 45 -6.88 11.97 -2.00
N GLY A 46 -6.33 10.84 -1.66
CA GLY A 46 -5.56 9.98 -2.56
C GLY A 46 -4.77 8.97 -1.75
N THR A 47 -3.86 8.27 -2.40
CA THR A 47 -3.05 7.27 -1.72
C THR A 47 -1.72 7.85 -1.24
N ASN A 48 -0.98 7.05 -0.49
CA ASN A 48 0.35 7.37 -0.02
C ASN A 48 1.14 6.07 0.19
N PRO A 49 2.46 6.16 0.37
CA PRO A 49 3.27 4.95 0.57
C PRO A 49 2.84 4.09 1.75
N GLU A 50 2.40 4.71 2.84
CA GLU A 50 1.99 3.98 4.04
C GLU A 50 0.73 3.16 3.79
N GLU A 51 -0.23 3.71 3.07
CA GLU A 51 -1.44 2.96 2.68
C GLU A 51 -1.08 1.78 1.77
N LEU A 52 -0.14 1.98 0.85
CA LEU A 52 0.31 0.91 -0.04
C LEU A 52 1.01 -0.22 0.72
N ILE A 53 1.78 0.12 1.75
CA ILE A 53 2.39 -0.88 2.63
C ILE A 53 1.29 -1.66 3.36
N ALA A 54 0.29 -0.98 3.89
CA ALA A 54 -0.83 -1.63 4.58
C ALA A 54 -1.58 -2.59 3.65
N ALA A 55 -1.84 -2.17 2.41
CA ALA A 55 -2.51 -3.02 1.43
C ALA A 55 -1.68 -4.26 1.09
N ALA A 56 -0.39 -4.09 0.87
CA ALA A 56 0.52 -5.20 0.58
C ALA A 56 0.57 -6.19 1.73
N HIS A 57 0.67 -5.68 2.97
CA HIS A 57 0.71 -6.53 4.15
C HIS A 57 -0.57 -7.35 4.31
N ALA A 58 -1.74 -6.71 4.17
CA ALA A 58 -3.02 -7.40 4.27
C ALA A 58 -3.17 -8.47 3.19
N GLY A 59 -2.73 -8.19 1.97
CA GLY A 59 -2.78 -9.14 0.87
C GLY A 59 -1.93 -10.37 1.14
N CYS A 60 -0.70 -10.18 1.60
CA CYS A 60 0.20 -11.27 1.96
C CYS A 60 -0.37 -12.11 3.10
N PHE A 61 -0.90 -11.45 4.13
CA PHE A 61 -1.47 -12.12 5.29
C PHE A 61 -2.63 -13.03 4.90
N ASN A 62 -3.57 -12.52 4.09
CA ASN A 62 -4.71 -13.31 3.64
C ASN A 62 -4.30 -14.55 2.85
N MET A 63 -3.36 -14.38 1.94
CA MET A 63 -2.89 -15.51 1.13
C MET A 63 -2.20 -16.56 1.99
N LYS A 64 -1.33 -16.14 2.91
CA LYS A 64 -0.65 -17.06 3.82
C LYS A 64 -1.64 -17.79 4.71
N LEU A 65 -2.62 -17.06 5.25
CA LEU A 65 -3.65 -17.66 6.11
C LEU A 65 -4.47 -18.71 5.33
N SER A 66 -4.80 -18.41 4.07
CA SER A 66 -5.51 -19.35 3.20
C SER A 66 -4.74 -20.67 3.06
N PHE A 67 -3.44 -20.61 2.80
CA PHE A 67 -2.60 -21.81 2.69
C PHE A 67 -2.55 -22.59 4.01
N VAL A 68 -2.39 -21.89 5.13
CA VAL A 68 -2.35 -22.53 6.45
C VAL A 68 -3.66 -23.24 6.76
N LEU A 69 -4.79 -22.61 6.45
CA LEU A 69 -6.10 -23.22 6.66
C LEU A 69 -6.30 -24.45 5.77
N ASN A 70 -5.87 -24.38 4.51
CA ASN A 70 -5.96 -25.54 3.61
C ASN A 70 -5.13 -26.74 4.13
N GLU A 71 -3.94 -26.47 4.65
CA GLU A 71 -3.08 -27.51 5.24
C GLU A 71 -3.75 -28.21 6.43
N ASN A 72 -4.67 -27.52 7.11
CA ASN A 72 -5.40 -28.05 8.26
C ASN A 72 -6.83 -28.47 7.92
N GLY A 73 -7.14 -28.65 6.65
CA GLY A 73 -8.41 -29.20 6.20
C GLY A 73 -9.55 -28.20 6.04
N PHE A 74 -9.27 -26.91 6.07
CA PHE A 74 -10.29 -25.88 5.93
C PHE A 74 -10.19 -25.20 4.58
N SER A 75 -11.33 -24.88 3.97
CA SER A 75 -11.41 -24.15 2.71
C SER A 75 -12.41 -23.01 2.88
N PRO A 76 -11.95 -21.84 3.38
CA PRO A 76 -12.85 -20.72 3.60
C PRO A 76 -13.36 -20.16 2.28
N GLU A 77 -14.60 -19.70 2.25
CA GLU A 77 -15.16 -19.01 1.08
C GLU A 77 -14.54 -17.64 0.89
N SER A 78 -14.21 -16.96 1.98
CA SER A 78 -13.57 -15.64 1.94
C SER A 78 -12.74 -15.40 3.18
N LEU A 79 -11.75 -14.55 3.06
CA LEU A 79 -10.94 -14.05 4.17
C LEU A 79 -10.85 -12.54 4.02
N GLU A 80 -11.18 -11.82 5.08
CA GLU A 80 -11.09 -10.38 5.10
C GLU A 80 -10.07 -9.94 6.13
N THR A 81 -9.18 -9.05 5.74
CA THR A 81 -8.15 -8.51 6.64
C THR A 81 -8.07 -7.01 6.44
N GLU A 82 -8.08 -6.29 7.55
CA GLU A 82 -7.79 -4.87 7.56
C GLU A 82 -6.44 -4.66 8.20
N SER A 83 -5.57 -3.91 7.55
CA SER A 83 -4.26 -3.57 8.06
C SER A 83 -4.21 -2.08 8.32
N VAL A 84 -3.81 -1.71 9.53
CA VAL A 84 -3.68 -0.31 9.92
C VAL A 84 -2.21 -0.03 10.21
N LEU A 85 -1.67 0.96 9.52
CA LEU A 85 -0.29 1.37 9.69
C LEU A 85 -0.32 2.80 10.21
N THR A 86 0.30 3.00 11.36
CA THR A 86 0.34 4.31 12.02
C THR A 86 1.70 4.95 11.79
N PHE A 87 1.71 6.20 11.36
CA PHE A 87 2.94 6.97 11.28
C PHE A 87 2.72 8.35 11.91
N VAL A 88 3.76 8.79 12.63
CA VAL A 88 3.77 10.06 13.33
C VAL A 88 5.07 10.76 13.00
N ASP A 89 4.98 12.03 12.61
CA ASP A 89 6.15 12.84 12.23
C ASP A 89 6.99 12.15 11.15
N GLY A 90 6.34 11.49 10.19
CA GLY A 90 7.00 10.80 9.10
C GLY A 90 7.63 9.46 9.45
N VAL A 91 7.38 8.96 10.66
CA VAL A 91 7.93 7.68 11.15
C VAL A 91 6.80 6.68 11.35
N VAL A 92 6.99 5.48 10.81
CA VAL A 92 6.04 4.38 11.01
C VAL A 92 6.21 3.83 12.41
N GLU A 93 5.12 3.79 13.17
CA GLU A 93 5.13 3.26 14.54
C GLU A 93 4.73 1.78 14.60
N SER A 94 3.84 1.33 13.74
CA SER A 94 3.51 -0.09 13.62
C SER A 94 2.42 -0.32 12.58
#